data_34f9102d022088db6865a04ee56b9073
#
_entry.id   34f9102d022088db6865a04ee56b9073
#
_cell.length_a   1.000
_cell.length_b   1.000
_cell.length_c   1.000
_cell.angle_alpha   90.00
_cell.angle_beta   90.00
_cell.angle_gamma   90.00
#
_symmetry.space_group_name_H-M   'P 1'
#
loop_
_entity.id
_entity.type
_entity.pdbx_description
1 polymer ?
#
loop_
_entity_poly.entity_id
_entity_poly.type
_entity_poly.pdbx_seq_one_letter_code
_entity_poly.pdbx_strand_id
1 'polypeptide(L)'
;MTRLILVRHCTTICNEGGVLSGLTDSKLSEKGKLQANKLTEFLKNEKIDKIYTTPFSRTKETVKNLAKIKNIQIEESDLLNEINFGDFEGLSFKKIEKDYPKEFEKMIKEGFEYKYPNGESLIDTFHRIKNQIDIILEQNKNKSILICSHGG
;
A
#
# COMPACT_ATOMS: atom_id res chain seq x y z
N MET A 1 -26.06 1.95 -1.18
CA MET A 1 -24.86 2.79 -1.34
C MET A 1 -23.63 1.93 -1.01
N THR A 2 -22.61 1.93 -1.88
CA THR A 2 -21.31 1.26 -1.60
C THR A 2 -20.45 2.15 -0.70
N ARG A 3 -19.86 1.59 0.34
CA ARG A 3 -18.94 2.29 1.25
C ARG A 3 -17.53 1.75 1.02
N LEU A 4 -16.55 2.62 0.86
CA LEU A 4 -15.14 2.28 0.74
C LEU A 4 -14.37 2.78 1.96
N ILE A 5 -13.61 1.89 2.60
CA ILE A 5 -12.69 2.18 3.70
C ILE A 5 -11.28 1.92 3.16
N LEU A 6 -10.48 2.97 3.02
CA LEU A 6 -9.09 2.86 2.60
C LEU A 6 -8.18 2.85 3.83
N VAL A 7 -7.28 1.89 3.88
CA VAL A 7 -6.31 1.71 4.96
C VAL A 7 -4.92 1.62 4.34
N ARG A 8 -4.00 2.46 4.79
CA ARG A 8 -2.57 2.25 4.53
C ARG A 8 -2.04 1.18 5.47
N HIS A 9 -1.18 0.29 4.98
CA HIS A 9 -0.50 -0.67 5.84
C HIS A 9 0.22 0.02 7.01
N CYS A 10 0.33 -0.68 8.13
CA CYS A 10 1.02 -0.18 9.32
C CYS A 10 2.54 -0.08 9.10
N THR A 11 3.22 0.60 10.01
CA THR A 11 4.66 0.87 9.93
C THR A 11 5.47 -0.42 9.77
N THR A 12 6.36 -0.44 8.77
CA THR A 12 7.28 -1.55 8.48
C THR A 12 8.70 -1.23 8.93
N ILE A 13 9.56 -2.25 8.95
CA ILE A 13 11.00 -2.09 9.20
C ILE A 13 11.63 -1.14 8.17
N CYS A 14 11.26 -1.24 6.89
CA CYS A 14 11.72 -0.32 5.84
C CYS A 14 11.26 1.12 6.08
N ASN A 15 10.03 1.33 6.57
CA ASN A 15 9.57 2.67 6.92
C ASN A 15 10.40 3.29 8.05
N GLU A 16 10.75 2.52 9.07
CA GLU A 16 11.62 2.98 10.17
C GLU A 16 13.04 3.27 9.67
N GLY A 17 13.54 2.48 8.72
CA GLY A 17 14.84 2.70 8.07
C GLY A 17 14.84 3.84 7.04
N GLY A 18 13.68 4.41 6.70
CA GLY A 18 13.57 5.51 5.73
C GLY A 18 13.98 5.12 4.31
N VAL A 19 13.76 3.86 3.93
CA VAL A 19 14.10 3.34 2.60
C VAL A 19 12.83 3.08 1.78
N LEU A 20 12.94 3.21 0.45
CA LEU A 20 11.88 2.91 -0.50
C LEU A 20 11.60 1.40 -0.51
N SER A 21 10.35 1.03 -0.41
CA SER A 21 9.90 -0.35 -0.38
C SER A 21 8.57 -0.45 -1.14
N GLY A 22 8.69 -0.56 -2.44
CA GLY A 22 7.56 -0.74 -3.35
C GLY A 22 7.20 -2.22 -3.48
N LEU A 23 7.88 -2.93 -4.36
CA LEU A 23 7.69 -4.37 -4.56
C LEU A 23 8.47 -5.23 -3.56
N THR A 24 9.45 -4.66 -2.87
CA THR A 24 10.14 -5.34 -1.77
C THR A 24 9.18 -5.52 -0.59
N ASP A 25 8.94 -6.76 -0.17
CA ASP A 25 8.11 -7.02 1.00
C ASP A 25 8.88 -6.78 2.29
N SER A 26 8.34 -5.92 3.14
CA SER A 26 8.90 -5.57 4.44
C SER A 26 7.89 -5.89 5.54
N LYS A 27 8.31 -6.64 6.55
CA LYS A 27 7.47 -7.00 7.70
C LYS A 27 7.08 -5.77 8.52
N LEU A 28 5.95 -5.86 9.21
CA LEU A 28 5.59 -4.85 10.21
C LEU A 28 6.66 -4.78 11.30
N SER A 29 7.02 -3.56 11.70
CA SER A 29 7.83 -3.33 12.90
C SER A 29 6.99 -3.57 14.17
N GLU A 30 7.62 -3.58 15.34
CA GLU A 30 6.87 -3.70 16.61
C GLU A 30 5.85 -2.58 16.76
N LYS A 31 6.20 -1.36 16.35
CA LYS A 31 5.27 -0.23 16.28
C LYS A 31 4.10 -0.53 15.32
N GLY A 32 4.40 -1.10 14.15
CA GLY A 32 3.39 -1.47 13.16
C GLY A 32 2.42 -2.54 13.69
N LYS A 33 2.90 -3.53 14.43
CA LYS A 33 2.04 -4.54 15.07
C LYS A 33 1.08 -3.91 16.08
N LEU A 34 1.56 -2.96 16.88
CA LEU A 34 0.70 -2.22 17.82
C LEU A 34 -0.35 -1.37 17.07
N GLN A 35 0.03 -0.74 15.96
CA GLN A 35 -0.91 -0.01 15.10
C GLN A 35 -1.98 -0.93 14.53
N ALA A 36 -1.62 -2.12 14.03
CA ALA A 36 -2.57 -3.10 13.50
C ALA A 36 -3.59 -3.56 14.56
N ASN A 37 -3.16 -3.75 15.81
CA ASN A 37 -4.06 -4.05 16.91
C ASN A 37 -5.03 -2.88 17.19
N LYS A 38 -4.54 -1.64 17.23
CA LYS A 38 -5.39 -0.45 17.41
C LYS A 38 -6.38 -0.27 16.26
N LEU A 39 -5.95 -0.51 15.01
CA LEU A 39 -6.84 -0.48 13.84
C LEU A 39 -7.95 -1.52 13.97
N THR A 40 -7.61 -2.73 14.41
CA THR A 40 -8.59 -3.80 14.66
C THR A 40 -9.63 -3.36 15.67
N GLU A 41 -9.22 -2.82 16.81
CA GLU A 41 -10.13 -2.31 17.84
C GLU A 41 -11.03 -1.18 17.32
N PHE A 42 -10.47 -0.27 16.53
CA PHE A 42 -11.20 0.84 15.92
C PHE A 42 -12.29 0.38 14.93
N LEU A 43 -11.98 -0.65 14.12
CA LEU A 43 -12.87 -1.12 13.05
C LEU A 43 -13.73 -2.34 13.42
N LYS A 44 -13.55 -2.95 14.58
CA LYS A 44 -14.25 -4.20 14.94
C LYS A 44 -15.77 -4.09 14.92
N ASN A 45 -16.32 -2.92 15.23
CA ASN A 45 -17.78 -2.67 15.23
C ASN A 45 -18.30 -2.10 13.90
N GLU A 46 -17.42 -1.73 12.97
CA GLU A 46 -17.81 -1.21 11.66
C GLU A 46 -18.36 -2.34 10.78
N LYS A 47 -19.40 -2.04 10.00
CA LYS A 47 -19.87 -2.98 8.97
C LYS A 47 -18.82 -3.07 7.87
N ILE A 48 -18.26 -4.26 7.66
CA ILE A 48 -17.32 -4.60 6.59
C ILE A 48 -17.78 -5.92 6.00
N ASP A 49 -18.03 -5.94 4.70
CA ASP A 49 -18.50 -7.11 3.97
C ASP A 49 -17.36 -7.80 3.21
N LYS A 50 -16.34 -7.06 2.81
CA LYS A 50 -15.18 -7.54 2.03
C LYS A 50 -13.89 -6.85 2.49
N ILE A 51 -12.77 -7.59 2.42
CA ILE A 51 -11.43 -7.07 2.69
C ILE A 51 -10.51 -7.43 1.52
N TYR A 52 -9.91 -6.43 0.91
CA TYR A 52 -8.89 -6.56 -0.14
C TYR A 52 -7.54 -6.10 0.38
N THR A 53 -6.49 -6.81 -0.03
CA THR A 53 -5.10 -6.43 0.25
C THR A 53 -4.24 -6.61 -0.99
N THR A 54 -3.00 -6.16 -0.92
CA THR A 54 -1.95 -6.63 -1.82
C THR A 54 -1.38 -7.97 -1.34
N PRO A 55 -0.63 -8.72 -2.15
CA PRO A 55 0.01 -9.97 -1.73
C PRO A 55 1.09 -9.79 -0.66
N PHE A 56 1.52 -8.56 -0.38
CA PHE A 56 2.58 -8.28 0.58
C PHE A 56 2.17 -8.55 2.03
N SER A 57 3.10 -9.08 2.83
CA SER A 57 2.88 -9.39 4.24
C SER A 57 2.43 -8.17 5.04
N ARG A 58 2.98 -6.98 4.76
CA ARG A 58 2.66 -5.73 5.45
C ARG A 58 1.19 -5.35 5.38
N THR A 59 0.52 -5.54 4.23
CA THR A 59 -0.91 -5.23 4.08
C THR A 59 -1.78 -6.30 4.73
N LYS A 60 -1.44 -7.58 4.53
CA LYS A 60 -2.17 -8.71 5.13
C LYS A 60 -2.10 -8.69 6.65
N GLU A 61 -0.90 -8.51 7.22
CA GLU A 61 -0.71 -8.47 8.67
C GLU A 61 -1.43 -7.28 9.32
N THR A 62 -1.55 -6.15 8.60
CA THR A 62 -2.29 -4.98 9.07
C THR A 62 -3.75 -5.28 9.38
N VAL A 63 -4.41 -6.12 8.56
CA VAL A 63 -5.87 -6.39 8.68
C VAL A 63 -6.18 -7.82 9.13
N LYS A 64 -5.18 -8.67 9.35
CA LYS A 64 -5.33 -10.10 9.70
C LYS A 64 -6.26 -10.34 10.90
N ASN A 65 -6.05 -9.61 12.00
CA ASN A 65 -6.85 -9.77 13.20
C ASN A 65 -8.29 -9.30 12.99
N LEU A 66 -8.48 -8.19 12.26
CA LEU A 66 -9.80 -7.69 11.88
C LEU A 66 -10.56 -8.70 11.02
N ALA A 67 -9.90 -9.24 9.99
CA ALA A 67 -10.47 -10.26 9.11
C ALA A 67 -10.90 -11.52 9.90
N LYS A 68 -10.06 -11.96 10.87
CA LYS A 68 -10.36 -13.09 11.75
C LYS A 68 -11.58 -12.82 12.62
N ILE A 69 -11.66 -11.66 13.29
CA ILE A 69 -12.79 -11.29 14.16
C ILE A 69 -14.10 -11.24 13.38
N LYS A 70 -14.05 -10.72 12.14
CA LYS A 70 -15.22 -10.58 11.27
C LYS A 70 -15.56 -11.83 10.48
N ASN A 71 -14.73 -12.86 10.55
CA ASN A 71 -14.83 -14.09 9.73
C ASN A 71 -14.92 -13.79 8.23
N ILE A 72 -14.06 -12.86 7.75
CA ILE A 72 -13.98 -12.44 6.35
C ILE A 72 -12.69 -12.99 5.75
N GLN A 73 -12.80 -13.65 4.60
CA GLN A 73 -11.63 -14.04 3.82
C GLN A 73 -11.00 -12.80 3.15
N ILE A 74 -9.67 -12.67 3.24
CA ILE A 74 -8.92 -11.64 2.55
C ILE A 74 -8.77 -12.01 1.08
N GLU A 75 -9.15 -11.10 0.19
CA GLU A 75 -8.93 -11.19 -1.25
C GLU A 75 -7.68 -10.38 -1.63
N GLU A 76 -6.76 -10.98 -2.40
CA GLU A 76 -5.50 -10.35 -2.78
C GLU A 76 -5.55 -9.84 -4.22
N SER A 77 -4.93 -8.67 -4.48
CA SER A 77 -4.78 -8.12 -5.83
C SER A 77 -3.42 -7.44 -6.00
N ASP A 78 -2.64 -7.91 -6.97
CA ASP A 78 -1.37 -7.29 -7.38
C ASP A 78 -1.57 -5.88 -7.95
N LEU A 79 -2.75 -5.62 -8.50
CA LEU A 79 -3.07 -4.31 -9.09
C LEU A 79 -3.26 -3.21 -8.02
N LEU A 80 -3.29 -3.57 -6.73
CA LEU A 80 -3.29 -2.64 -5.60
C LEU A 80 -1.88 -2.43 -5.01
N ASN A 81 -0.83 -3.00 -5.61
CA ASN A 81 0.54 -2.90 -5.11
C ASN A 81 1.02 -1.44 -5.08
N GLU A 82 2.00 -1.20 -4.18
CA GLU A 82 2.76 0.04 -4.13
C GLU A 82 3.47 0.30 -5.47
N ILE A 83 3.86 1.54 -5.70
CA ILE A 83 4.69 1.90 -6.84
C ILE A 83 5.94 1.03 -6.89
N ASN A 84 6.28 0.56 -8.08
CA ASN A 84 7.54 -0.11 -8.33
C ASN A 84 8.67 0.93 -8.43
N PHE A 85 9.52 1.01 -7.41
CA PHE A 85 10.66 1.92 -7.40
C PHE A 85 11.85 1.42 -8.26
N GLY A 86 11.73 0.25 -8.91
CA GLY A 86 12.74 -0.29 -9.80
C GLY A 86 14.12 -0.38 -9.15
N ASP A 87 15.13 0.21 -9.79
CA ASP A 87 16.52 0.17 -9.31
C ASP A 87 16.73 0.94 -7.99
N PHE A 88 15.74 1.71 -7.54
CA PHE A 88 15.83 2.46 -6.28
C PHE A 88 15.17 1.75 -5.08
N GLU A 89 14.68 0.52 -5.27
CA GLU A 89 14.21 -0.31 -4.16
C GLU A 89 15.30 -0.46 -3.09
N GLY A 90 14.92 -0.27 -1.82
CA GLY A 90 15.85 -0.37 -0.68
C GLY A 90 16.78 0.83 -0.48
N LEU A 91 16.72 1.85 -1.34
CA LEU A 91 17.50 3.07 -1.18
C LEU A 91 16.71 4.11 -0.39
N SER A 92 17.42 4.96 0.36
CA SER A 92 16.83 6.18 0.93
C SER A 92 16.93 7.35 -0.06
N PHE A 93 16.06 8.35 0.06
CA PHE A 93 16.15 9.57 -0.76
C PHE A 93 17.53 10.26 -0.64
N LYS A 94 18.13 10.28 0.56
CA LYS A 94 19.49 10.81 0.76
C LYS A 94 20.54 10.04 -0.03
N LYS A 95 20.39 8.71 -0.13
CA LYS A 95 21.31 7.89 -0.90
C LYS A 95 21.12 8.11 -2.40
N ILE A 96 19.88 8.25 -2.86
CA ILE A 96 19.57 8.57 -4.27
C ILE A 96 20.14 9.93 -4.62
N GLU A 97 19.93 10.96 -3.81
CA GLU A 97 20.49 12.31 -4.02
C GLU A 97 22.02 12.28 -4.14
N LYS A 98 22.68 11.51 -3.26
CA LYS A 98 24.15 11.41 -3.25
C LYS A 98 24.71 10.61 -4.42
N ASP A 99 24.16 9.42 -4.67
CA ASP A 99 24.76 8.42 -5.57
C ASP A 99 24.23 8.56 -7.00
N TYR A 100 23.02 9.17 -7.17
CA TYR A 100 22.33 9.36 -8.46
C TYR A 100 21.83 10.80 -8.64
N PRO A 101 22.69 11.84 -8.52
CA PRO A 101 22.26 13.24 -8.46
C PRO A 101 21.46 13.68 -9.70
N LYS A 102 21.80 13.21 -10.89
CA LYS A 102 21.05 13.53 -12.13
C LYS A 102 19.63 12.97 -12.11
N GLU A 103 19.46 11.73 -11.64
CA GLU A 103 18.14 11.12 -11.51
C GLU A 103 17.34 11.78 -10.40
N PHE A 104 17.98 12.21 -9.31
CA PHE A 104 17.31 12.96 -8.24
C PHE A 104 16.79 14.31 -8.73
N GLU A 105 17.60 15.08 -9.48
CA GLU A 105 17.17 16.34 -10.11
C GLU A 105 15.98 16.12 -11.05
N LYS A 106 16.05 15.08 -11.89
CA LYS A 106 14.97 14.71 -12.79
C LYS A 106 13.69 14.35 -12.03
N MET A 107 13.79 13.57 -10.96
CA MET A 107 12.67 13.19 -10.09
C MET A 107 11.98 14.44 -9.50
N ILE A 108 12.75 15.41 -9.00
CA ILE A 108 12.19 16.67 -8.47
C ILE A 108 11.51 17.49 -9.57
N LYS A 109 12.09 17.53 -10.77
CA LYS A 109 11.57 18.33 -11.90
C LYS A 109 10.29 17.75 -12.48
N GLU A 110 10.25 16.42 -12.68
CA GLU A 110 9.13 15.73 -13.35
C GLU A 110 7.99 15.36 -12.38
N GLY A 111 8.29 15.29 -11.06
CA GLY A 111 7.28 15.03 -10.04
C GLY A 111 6.52 13.73 -10.27
N PHE A 112 5.20 13.81 -10.41
CA PHE A 112 4.33 12.62 -10.59
C PHE A 112 4.56 11.85 -11.89
N GLU A 113 5.13 12.49 -12.90
CA GLU A 113 5.43 11.87 -14.20
C GLU A 113 6.81 11.17 -14.20
N TYR A 114 7.66 11.45 -13.19
CA TYR A 114 8.96 10.80 -13.10
C TYR A 114 8.82 9.28 -13.04
N LYS A 115 9.46 8.63 -14.01
CA LYS A 115 9.49 7.16 -14.06
C LYS A 115 10.79 6.63 -13.46
N TYR A 116 10.66 5.85 -12.40
CA TYR A 116 11.81 5.20 -11.78
C TYR A 116 12.51 4.25 -12.78
N PRO A 117 13.86 4.21 -12.82
CA PRO A 117 14.59 3.27 -13.68
C PRO A 117 14.11 1.82 -13.42
N ASN A 118 13.66 1.14 -14.47
CA ASN A 118 13.06 -0.20 -14.41
C ASN A 118 11.82 -0.30 -13.50
N GLY A 119 11.16 0.83 -13.22
CA GLY A 119 10.00 0.93 -12.35
C GLY A 119 8.81 1.62 -13.00
N GLU A 120 7.94 2.16 -12.16
CA GLU A 120 6.73 2.92 -12.52
C GLU A 120 6.92 4.42 -12.23
N SER A 121 6.05 5.25 -12.81
CA SER A 121 5.78 6.60 -12.32
C SER A 121 4.61 6.59 -11.33
N LEU A 122 4.43 7.67 -10.57
CA LEU A 122 3.23 7.82 -9.72
C LEU A 122 1.95 7.87 -10.55
N ILE A 123 2.01 8.42 -11.77
CA ILE A 123 0.85 8.47 -12.67
C ILE A 123 0.47 7.08 -13.19
N ASP A 124 1.48 6.24 -13.54
CA ASP A 124 1.24 4.84 -13.92
C ASP A 124 0.56 4.07 -12.79
N THR A 125 1.10 4.22 -11.57
CA THR A 125 0.57 3.61 -10.34
C THR A 125 -0.86 4.05 -10.07
N PHE A 126 -1.15 5.36 -10.18
CA PHE A 126 -2.49 5.91 -9.99
C PHE A 126 -3.50 5.29 -10.96
N HIS A 127 -3.18 5.21 -12.24
CA HIS A 127 -4.09 4.62 -13.23
C HIS A 127 -4.34 3.14 -12.96
N ARG A 128 -3.30 2.37 -12.60
CA ARG A 128 -3.42 0.95 -12.27
C ARG A 128 -4.33 0.73 -11.05
N ILE A 129 -4.09 1.47 -9.98
CA ILE A 129 -4.86 1.35 -8.72
C ILE A 129 -6.29 1.83 -8.93
N LYS A 130 -6.48 2.97 -9.59
CA LYS A 130 -7.82 3.50 -9.90
C LYS A 130 -8.66 2.48 -10.66
N ASN A 131 -8.12 1.92 -11.73
CA ASN A 131 -8.84 0.92 -12.52
C ASN A 131 -9.24 -0.30 -11.69
N GLN A 132 -8.35 -0.77 -10.81
CA GLN A 132 -8.67 -1.90 -9.94
C GLN A 132 -9.74 -1.55 -8.89
N ILE A 133 -9.70 -0.36 -8.32
CA ILE A 133 -10.72 0.11 -7.38
C ILE A 133 -12.08 0.19 -8.08
N ASP A 134 -12.15 0.73 -9.30
CA ASP A 134 -13.39 0.82 -10.07
C ASP A 134 -14.00 -0.57 -10.31
N ILE A 135 -13.18 -1.57 -10.65
CA ILE A 135 -13.61 -2.97 -10.81
C ILE A 135 -14.15 -3.54 -9.48
N ILE A 136 -13.42 -3.34 -8.39
CA ILE A 136 -13.83 -3.82 -7.06
C ILE A 136 -15.18 -3.19 -6.65
N LEU A 137 -15.35 -1.89 -6.88
CA LEU A 137 -16.60 -1.19 -6.55
C LEU A 137 -17.77 -1.69 -7.37
N GLU A 138 -17.57 -1.92 -8.67
CA GLU A 138 -18.62 -2.44 -9.56
C GLU A 138 -19.07 -3.86 -9.15
N GLN A 139 -18.13 -4.71 -8.78
CA GLN A 139 -18.40 -6.09 -8.31
C GLN A 139 -19.04 -6.17 -6.93
N ASN A 140 -18.99 -5.08 -6.16
CA ASN A 140 -19.42 -5.07 -4.77
C ASN A 140 -20.44 -3.96 -4.47
N LYS A 141 -21.40 -3.77 -5.37
CA LYS A 141 -22.48 -2.79 -5.15
C LYS A 141 -23.23 -3.04 -3.85
N ASN A 142 -23.51 -1.96 -3.13
CA ASN A 142 -24.22 -1.94 -1.84
C ASN A 142 -23.50 -2.67 -0.68
N LYS A 143 -22.20 -2.92 -0.82
CA LYS A 143 -21.35 -3.48 0.24
C LYS A 143 -20.45 -2.43 0.88
N SER A 144 -19.99 -2.74 2.08
CA SER A 144 -18.93 -2.00 2.77
C SER A 144 -17.61 -2.75 2.56
N ILE A 145 -16.66 -2.12 1.87
CA ILE A 145 -15.41 -2.72 1.42
C ILE A 145 -14.25 -2.05 2.14
N LEU A 146 -13.34 -2.84 2.68
CA LEU A 146 -12.05 -2.37 3.18
C LEU A 146 -10.96 -2.76 2.18
N ILE A 147 -10.14 -1.79 1.76
CA ILE A 147 -8.93 -2.01 0.97
C ILE A 147 -7.74 -1.57 1.81
N CYS A 148 -6.83 -2.51 2.09
CA CYS A 148 -5.56 -2.20 2.72
C CYS A 148 -4.46 -2.22 1.66
N SER A 149 -3.88 -1.04 1.40
CA SER A 149 -2.87 -0.82 0.37
C SER A 149 -1.73 0.06 0.92
N HIS A 150 -1.17 0.93 0.12
CA HIS A 150 0.06 1.66 0.35
C HIS A 150 -0.16 3.18 0.34
N GLY A 151 0.91 3.95 0.38
CA GLY A 151 0.84 5.41 0.53
C GLY A 151 1.35 6.19 -0.67
N GLY A 152 1.79 5.52 -1.72
CA GLY A 152 2.19 6.17 -2.97
C GLY A 152 1.03 6.52 -3.86
#